data_fd1e0969bece923acaf9fc08def11b2f
#
_entry.id   fd1e0969bece923acaf9fc08def11b2f
#
_cell.length_a   1.000
_cell.length_b   1.000
_cell.length_c   1.000
_cell.angle_alpha   90.00
_cell.angle_beta   90.00
_cell.angle_gamma   90.00
#
_symmetry.space_group_name_H-M   'P 1'
#
loop_
_entity.id
_entity.type
_entity.pdbx_description
1 polymer ?
#
loop_
_entity_poly.entity_id
_entity_poly.type
_entity_poly.pdbx_seq_one_letter_code
_entity_poly.pdbx_strand_id
1 'polypeptide(L)'
;MWYRKQEIIKMDKQIERAGDDNKNNIGVLYGIGVGPGDPELMTLKAINTIKACDIIAIPAVSKEECYAYSIVQAVLPEIEKKQIMCTPFPMIKDKEKLTISHNKIYSDIVSELEAGKNVAMLTIGDPSVYSTYMYIHKRVMQAGFSAVMISGVPSFCAAAARLGISLGEMMDEIHIIPASYDVRDTVGYGGTCVYMKSGKKLAELIEVLRTGGVIRKKKMTVYGVTNCGMESERVYRGLDELTEAKGYLTIVIVKYS
;
A
#
# COMPACT_ATOMS: atom_id res chain seq x y z
N MET A 1 3.98 -24.07 20.53
CA MET A 1 2.72 -23.87 19.81
C MET A 1 1.61 -23.27 20.69
N TRP A 2 1.54 -23.60 21.98
CA TRP A 2 0.49 -23.11 22.90
C TRP A 2 0.67 -21.64 23.34
N TYR A 3 1.90 -21.15 23.53
CA TYR A 3 2.22 -19.77 23.91
C TYR A 3 1.81 -18.73 22.84
N ARG A 4 2.00 -19.04 21.55
CA ARG A 4 1.57 -18.17 20.44
C ARG A 4 0.05 -17.98 20.35
N LYS A 5 -0.72 -19.00 20.73
CA LYS A 5 -2.20 -18.92 20.74
C LYS A 5 -2.72 -17.97 21.81
N GLN A 6 -2.03 -17.85 22.95
CA GLN A 6 -2.41 -16.94 24.02
C GLN A 6 -2.05 -15.47 23.72
N GLU A 7 -0.97 -15.22 22.95
CA GLU A 7 -0.64 -13.86 22.51
C GLU A 7 -1.61 -13.36 21.43
N ILE A 8 -2.00 -14.22 20.49
CA ILE A 8 -3.01 -13.88 19.48
C ILE A 8 -4.36 -13.62 20.14
N ILE A 9 -4.79 -14.43 21.11
CA ILE A 9 -6.05 -14.21 21.86
C ILE A 9 -5.95 -12.93 22.73
N LYS A 10 -4.77 -12.56 23.23
CA LYS A 10 -4.57 -11.28 23.92
C LYS A 10 -4.64 -10.09 22.96
N MET A 11 -4.11 -10.22 21.75
CA MET A 11 -4.21 -9.19 20.71
C MET A 11 -5.66 -9.03 20.22
N ASP A 12 -6.38 -10.14 19.97
CA ASP A 12 -7.81 -10.09 19.58
C ASP A 12 -8.65 -9.46 20.68
N LYS A 13 -8.40 -9.79 21.97
CA LYS A 13 -9.06 -9.15 23.11
C LYS A 13 -8.65 -7.69 23.31
N GLN A 14 -7.47 -7.25 22.89
CA GLN A 14 -7.10 -5.84 22.87
C GLN A 14 -7.81 -5.07 21.74
N ILE A 15 -8.06 -5.73 20.60
CA ILE A 15 -8.84 -5.17 19.49
C ILE A 15 -10.32 -5.06 19.88
N GLU A 16 -10.88 -6.06 20.60
CA GLU A 16 -12.24 -6.01 21.13
C GLU A 16 -12.38 -5.03 22.32
N ARG A 17 -11.35 -4.89 23.16
CA ARG A 17 -11.36 -3.94 24.30
C ARG A 17 -11.17 -2.50 23.90
N ALA A 18 -10.62 -2.19 22.72
CA ALA A 18 -10.59 -0.85 22.16
C ALA A 18 -12.01 -0.30 21.86
N GLY A 19 -13.04 -1.16 21.94
CA GLY A 19 -14.46 -0.78 21.81
C GLY A 19 -15.20 -0.59 23.14
N ASP A 20 -14.64 -1.02 24.29
CA ASP A 20 -15.43 -1.15 25.52
C ASP A 20 -14.88 -0.36 26.76
N ASP A 21 -13.66 0.14 26.74
CA ASP A 21 -13.10 0.95 27.83
C ASP A 21 -13.12 2.45 27.51
N ASN A 22 -14.31 3.01 27.50
CA ASN A 22 -14.58 4.44 27.38
C ASN A 22 -14.32 5.17 28.73
N LYS A 23 -13.05 5.30 29.13
CA LYS A 23 -12.65 6.16 30.27
C LYS A 23 -11.88 7.42 29.89
N ASN A 24 -11.41 7.54 28.64
CA ASN A 24 -11.02 8.79 28.01
C ASN A 24 -11.56 8.71 26.58
N ASN A 25 -12.33 9.71 26.17
CA ASN A 25 -12.92 9.81 24.83
C ASN A 25 -11.81 10.05 23.77
N ILE A 26 -10.88 9.10 23.63
CA ILE A 26 -9.72 9.16 22.71
C ILE A 26 -10.06 8.36 21.46
N GLY A 27 -9.87 8.98 20.30
CA GLY A 27 -10.12 8.35 19.01
C GLY A 27 -9.06 7.31 18.61
N VAL A 28 -9.32 6.59 17.53
CA VAL A 28 -8.45 5.55 16.95
C VAL A 28 -8.02 5.95 15.54
N LEU A 29 -6.74 5.73 15.22
CA LEU A 29 -6.23 5.86 13.85
C LEU A 29 -6.39 4.53 13.10
N TYR A 30 -7.11 4.55 11.99
CA TYR A 30 -7.25 3.40 11.09
C TYR A 30 -6.47 3.63 9.80
N GLY A 31 -5.48 2.79 9.50
CA GLY A 31 -4.83 2.74 8.19
C GLY A 31 -5.63 1.82 7.27
N ILE A 32 -6.27 2.40 6.27
CA ILE A 32 -7.22 1.70 5.41
C ILE A 32 -6.60 1.37 4.07
N GLY A 33 -6.43 0.08 3.77
CA GLY A 33 -6.11 -0.39 2.43
C GLY A 33 -7.36 -0.33 1.54
N VAL A 34 -7.32 0.53 0.51
CA VAL A 34 -8.45 0.72 -0.40
C VAL A 34 -8.36 -0.15 -1.68
N GLY A 35 -7.41 -1.09 -1.72
CA GLY A 35 -7.15 -1.88 -2.93
C GLY A 35 -6.33 -1.14 -3.97
N PRO A 36 -6.04 -1.80 -5.11
CA PRO A 36 -5.02 -1.35 -6.07
C PRO A 36 -5.51 -0.32 -7.10
N GLY A 37 -6.82 -0.17 -7.29
CA GLY A 37 -7.39 0.69 -8.32
C GLY A 37 -8.86 0.39 -8.61
N ASP A 38 -9.20 -0.89 -8.79
CA ASP A 38 -10.58 -1.34 -8.96
C ASP A 38 -11.36 -1.16 -7.65
N PRO A 39 -12.45 -0.35 -7.64
CA PRO A 39 -13.28 -0.15 -6.46
C PRO A 39 -13.92 -1.42 -5.92
N GLU A 40 -14.22 -2.42 -6.75
CA GLU A 40 -14.78 -3.70 -6.33
C GLU A 40 -13.79 -4.57 -5.54
N LEU A 41 -12.49 -4.23 -5.57
CA LEU A 41 -11.46 -4.87 -4.77
C LEU A 41 -11.31 -4.27 -3.36
N MET A 42 -12.17 -3.35 -2.97
CA MET A 42 -12.25 -2.90 -1.58
C MET A 42 -12.85 -3.98 -0.69
N THR A 43 -12.24 -4.18 0.48
CA THR A 43 -12.80 -5.12 1.46
C THR A 43 -14.02 -4.52 2.16
N LEU A 44 -15.01 -5.35 2.50
CA LEU A 44 -16.16 -4.92 3.30
C LEU A 44 -15.73 -4.28 4.63
N LYS A 45 -14.65 -4.78 5.24
CA LYS A 45 -14.10 -4.21 6.47
C LYS A 45 -13.60 -2.79 6.26
N ALA A 46 -12.91 -2.53 5.14
CA ALA A 46 -12.45 -1.17 4.78
C ALA A 46 -13.64 -0.21 4.64
N ILE A 47 -14.67 -0.59 3.87
CA ILE A 47 -15.87 0.21 3.67
C ILE A 47 -16.57 0.52 5.00
N ASN A 48 -16.79 -0.50 5.84
CA ASN A 48 -17.47 -0.33 7.13
C ASN A 48 -16.66 0.55 8.08
N THR A 49 -15.33 0.40 8.11
CA THR A 49 -14.46 1.24 8.96
C THR A 49 -14.47 2.69 8.49
N ILE A 50 -14.40 2.95 7.17
CA ILE A 50 -14.50 4.31 6.61
C ILE A 50 -15.85 4.95 7.00
N LYS A 51 -16.95 4.21 6.92
CA LYS A 51 -18.27 4.70 7.34
C LYS A 51 -18.31 5.11 8.82
N ALA A 52 -17.66 4.35 9.67
CA ALA A 52 -17.64 4.55 11.11
C ALA A 52 -16.68 5.68 11.57
N CYS A 53 -15.68 6.05 10.77
CA CYS A 53 -14.73 7.11 11.12
C CYS A 53 -15.32 8.52 10.91
N ASP A 54 -14.86 9.47 11.72
CA ASP A 54 -15.29 10.88 11.67
C ASP A 54 -14.53 11.65 10.57
N ILE A 55 -13.25 11.34 10.41
CA ILE A 55 -12.31 12.05 9.54
C ILE A 55 -11.68 11.07 8.55
N ILE A 56 -11.53 11.54 7.32
CA ILE A 56 -10.81 10.82 6.27
C ILE A 56 -9.50 11.56 5.97
N ALA A 57 -8.38 10.97 6.36
CA ALA A 57 -7.05 11.46 6.04
C ALA A 57 -6.59 10.89 4.68
N ILE A 58 -6.21 11.78 3.77
CA ILE A 58 -5.80 11.43 2.40
C ILE A 58 -4.34 11.81 2.14
N PRO A 59 -3.51 10.93 1.55
CA PRO A 59 -2.08 11.17 1.32
C PRO A 59 -1.82 12.05 0.09
N ALA A 60 -2.56 13.16 -0.04
CA ALA A 60 -2.50 14.09 -1.16
C ALA A 60 -2.74 15.53 -0.68
N VAL A 61 -2.46 16.50 -1.54
CA VAL A 61 -2.70 17.93 -1.27
C VAL A 61 -4.17 18.30 -1.42
N SER A 62 -4.92 17.53 -2.23
CA SER A 62 -6.36 17.67 -2.40
C SER A 62 -7.00 16.31 -2.70
N LYS A 63 -8.33 16.23 -2.58
CA LYS A 63 -9.09 15.01 -2.89
C LYS A 63 -9.07 14.66 -4.38
N GLU A 64 -9.02 15.68 -5.23
CA GLU A 64 -8.98 15.55 -6.69
C GLU A 64 -7.68 14.89 -7.17
N GLU A 65 -6.58 15.07 -6.43
CA GLU A 65 -5.29 14.47 -6.73
C GLU A 65 -5.05 13.13 -6.01
N CYS A 66 -6.03 12.62 -5.29
CA CYS A 66 -5.89 11.44 -4.45
C CYS A 66 -6.53 10.20 -5.06
N TYR A 67 -5.76 9.33 -5.70
CA TYR A 67 -6.26 8.04 -6.23
C TYR A 67 -6.96 7.19 -5.17
N ALA A 68 -6.43 7.15 -3.92
CA ALA A 68 -7.08 6.38 -2.85
C ALA A 68 -8.48 6.94 -2.52
N TYR A 69 -8.66 8.25 -2.59
CA TYR A 69 -9.97 8.88 -2.40
C TYR A 69 -10.93 8.55 -3.55
N SER A 70 -10.46 8.63 -4.79
CA SER A 70 -11.28 8.32 -5.98
C SER A 70 -11.81 6.87 -5.96
N ILE A 71 -10.97 5.92 -5.54
CA ILE A 71 -11.37 4.51 -5.39
C ILE A 71 -12.52 4.39 -4.38
N VAL A 72 -12.38 5.02 -3.20
CA VAL A 72 -13.42 4.98 -2.17
C VAL A 72 -14.69 5.67 -2.62
N GLN A 73 -14.58 6.84 -3.25
CA GLN A 73 -15.72 7.63 -3.72
C GLN A 73 -16.60 6.86 -4.71
N ALA A 74 -15.98 6.02 -5.56
CA ALA A 74 -16.72 5.22 -6.54
C ALA A 74 -17.69 4.20 -5.91
N VAL A 75 -17.36 3.63 -4.73
CA VAL A 75 -18.23 2.67 -4.00
C VAL A 75 -18.94 3.28 -2.80
N LEU A 76 -18.49 4.43 -2.33
CA LEU A 76 -19.01 5.11 -1.14
C LEU A 76 -19.13 6.61 -1.43
N PRO A 77 -20.07 7.06 -2.26
CA PRO A 77 -20.22 8.48 -2.61
C PRO A 77 -20.44 9.38 -1.40
N GLU A 78 -21.05 8.86 -0.32
CA GLU A 78 -21.28 9.59 0.91
C GLU A 78 -19.98 10.02 1.64
N ILE A 79 -18.79 9.55 1.23
CA ILE A 79 -17.50 10.00 1.76
C ILE A 79 -17.31 11.53 1.56
N GLU A 80 -17.95 12.12 0.57
CA GLU A 80 -17.91 13.57 0.32
C GLU A 80 -18.46 14.41 1.47
N LYS A 81 -19.33 13.83 2.30
CA LYS A 81 -19.94 14.49 3.46
C LYS A 81 -19.05 14.46 4.70
N LYS A 82 -17.97 13.67 4.66
CA LYS A 82 -17.03 13.55 5.78
C LYS A 82 -16.00 14.67 5.78
N GLN A 83 -15.48 14.98 6.95
CA GLN A 83 -14.33 15.88 7.08
C GLN A 83 -13.11 15.27 6.40
N ILE A 84 -12.52 15.97 5.43
CA ILE A 84 -11.30 15.53 4.75
C ILE A 84 -10.10 16.25 5.35
N MET A 85 -9.07 15.47 5.69
CA MET A 85 -7.77 15.94 6.17
C MET A 85 -6.72 15.61 5.11
N CYS A 86 -6.14 16.62 4.48
CA CYS A 86 -5.04 16.43 3.52
C CYS A 86 -3.73 16.20 4.29
N THR A 87 -3.09 15.06 4.03
CA THR A 87 -1.82 14.62 4.67
C THR A 87 -0.78 14.34 3.59
N PRO A 88 -0.31 15.36 2.84
CA PRO A 88 0.62 15.15 1.75
C PRO A 88 1.99 14.66 2.25
N PHE A 89 2.45 13.54 1.70
CA PHE A 89 3.79 13.01 1.93
C PHE A 89 4.71 13.44 0.77
N PRO A 90 5.58 14.43 0.97
CA PRO A 90 6.41 14.91 -0.11
C PRO A 90 7.44 13.86 -0.53
N MET A 91 7.54 13.59 -1.83
CA MET A 91 8.49 12.66 -2.44
C MET A 91 9.85 13.36 -2.69
N ILE A 92 10.50 13.85 -1.65
CA ILE A 92 11.74 14.60 -1.69
C ILE A 92 12.87 13.85 -0.99
N LYS A 93 14.15 14.16 -1.35
CA LYS A 93 15.34 13.58 -0.71
C LYS A 93 15.78 14.35 0.54
N ASP A 94 15.26 15.54 0.76
CA ASP A 94 15.59 16.42 1.88
C ASP A 94 14.99 15.86 3.17
N LYS A 95 15.85 15.33 4.04
CA LYS A 95 15.44 14.69 5.29
C LYS A 95 14.79 15.66 6.29
N GLU A 96 15.22 16.94 6.31
CA GLU A 96 14.66 17.93 7.22
C GLU A 96 13.23 18.26 6.83
N LYS A 97 12.99 18.54 5.55
CA LYS A 97 11.65 18.82 5.02
C LYS A 97 10.72 17.62 5.18
N LEU A 98 11.21 16.39 4.98
CA LEU A 98 10.44 15.16 5.25
C LEU A 98 10.05 15.09 6.73
N THR A 99 10.99 15.35 7.63
CA THR A 99 10.74 15.32 9.08
C THR A 99 9.70 16.37 9.48
N ILE A 100 9.79 17.59 8.95
CA ILE A 100 8.83 18.67 9.22
C ILE A 100 7.43 18.26 8.74
N SER A 101 7.32 17.73 7.51
CA SER A 101 6.03 17.27 6.97
C SER A 101 5.44 16.12 7.80
N HIS A 102 6.24 15.11 8.15
CA HIS A 102 5.79 14.01 8.98
C HIS A 102 5.39 14.45 10.39
N ASN A 103 6.09 15.45 10.96
CA ASN A 103 5.74 16.03 12.26
C ASN A 103 4.39 16.73 12.21
N LYS A 104 4.15 17.51 11.15
CA LYS A 104 2.89 18.19 10.95
C LYS A 104 1.73 17.19 10.81
N ILE A 105 1.85 16.21 9.93
CA ILE A 105 0.82 15.16 9.72
C ILE A 105 0.54 14.44 11.04
N TYR A 106 1.58 14.06 11.78
CA TYR A 106 1.43 13.40 13.08
C TYR A 106 0.68 14.29 14.08
N SER A 107 1.06 15.56 14.21
CA SER A 107 0.42 16.51 15.13
C SER A 107 -1.05 16.73 14.78
N ASP A 108 -1.37 16.90 13.49
CA ASP A 108 -2.73 17.10 13.01
C ASP A 108 -3.62 15.87 13.35
N ILE A 109 -3.11 14.66 13.12
CA ILE A 109 -3.82 13.41 13.45
C ILE A 109 -4.01 13.26 14.95
N VAL A 110 -2.96 13.44 15.76
CA VAL A 110 -3.05 13.30 17.22
C VAL A 110 -4.05 14.27 17.83
N SER A 111 -4.09 15.51 17.34
CA SER A 111 -5.07 16.50 17.82
C SER A 111 -6.52 16.03 17.64
N GLU A 112 -6.83 15.34 16.51
CA GLU A 112 -8.17 14.82 16.29
C GLU A 112 -8.45 13.56 17.13
N LEU A 113 -7.42 12.72 17.36
CA LEU A 113 -7.56 11.56 18.26
C LEU A 113 -7.81 12.02 19.72
N GLU A 114 -7.11 13.05 20.19
CA GLU A 114 -7.33 13.67 21.52
C GLU A 114 -8.72 14.28 21.65
N ALA A 115 -9.27 14.79 20.53
CA ALA A 115 -10.65 15.27 20.47
C ALA A 115 -11.71 14.15 20.42
N GLY A 116 -11.28 12.88 20.52
CA GLY A 116 -12.16 11.70 20.53
C GLY A 116 -12.62 11.24 19.16
N LYS A 117 -12.04 11.77 18.07
CA LYS A 117 -12.46 11.43 16.70
C LYS A 117 -11.66 10.28 16.13
N ASN A 118 -12.34 9.35 15.46
CA ASN A 118 -11.73 8.28 14.69
C ASN A 118 -11.26 8.79 13.32
N VAL A 119 -10.01 8.49 12.96
CA VAL A 119 -9.39 8.93 11.71
C VAL A 119 -9.13 7.73 10.81
N ALA A 120 -9.73 7.70 9.61
CA ALA A 120 -9.42 6.75 8.54
C ALA A 120 -8.37 7.33 7.61
N MET A 121 -7.14 6.84 7.65
CA MET A 121 -6.09 7.23 6.72
C MET A 121 -6.03 6.27 5.54
N LEU A 122 -6.38 6.76 4.35
CA LEU A 122 -6.47 5.95 3.13
C LEU A 122 -5.09 5.65 2.56
N THR A 123 -4.90 4.44 2.03
CA THR A 123 -3.70 4.07 1.27
C THR A 123 -4.05 3.10 0.14
N ILE A 124 -3.45 3.29 -1.04
CA ILE A 124 -3.60 2.37 -2.17
C ILE A 124 -2.99 1.02 -1.82
N GLY A 125 -3.65 -0.07 -2.22
CA GLY A 125 -3.25 -1.43 -1.93
C GLY A 125 -3.49 -1.80 -0.48
N ASP A 126 -2.45 -2.27 0.21
CA ASP A 126 -2.47 -2.69 1.61
C ASP A 126 -1.54 -1.82 2.47
N PRO A 127 -1.95 -1.38 3.68
CA PRO A 127 -1.15 -0.50 4.54
C PRO A 127 0.15 -1.14 5.03
N SER A 128 0.27 -2.45 5.04
CA SER A 128 1.47 -3.16 5.50
C SER A 128 2.56 -3.25 4.42
N VAL A 129 2.24 -2.94 3.13
CA VAL A 129 3.16 -3.11 2.00
C VAL A 129 3.68 -1.76 1.51
N TYR A 130 4.87 -1.37 1.94
CA TYR A 130 5.58 -0.13 1.53
C TYR A 130 4.72 1.15 1.59
N SER A 131 3.80 1.24 2.55
CA SER A 131 2.92 2.38 2.73
C SER A 131 3.56 3.49 3.58
N THR A 132 3.33 4.75 3.21
CA THR A 132 3.70 5.92 4.01
C THR A 132 2.91 6.01 5.31
N TYR A 133 1.73 5.41 5.39
CA TYR A 133 0.95 5.27 6.61
C TYR A 133 1.77 4.73 7.78
N MET A 134 2.69 3.77 7.53
CA MET A 134 3.48 3.13 8.58
C MET A 134 4.39 4.09 9.35
N TYR A 135 4.77 5.23 8.77
CA TYR A 135 5.51 6.26 9.51
C TYR A 135 4.65 6.91 10.60
N ILE A 136 3.38 7.15 10.31
CA ILE A 136 2.42 7.73 11.25
C ILE A 136 1.95 6.67 12.25
N HIS A 137 1.60 5.46 11.77
CA HIS A 137 1.19 4.34 12.62
C HIS A 137 2.14 4.11 13.79
N LYS A 138 3.44 3.94 13.49
CA LYS A 138 4.47 3.69 14.51
C LYS A 138 4.55 4.81 15.55
N ARG A 139 4.48 6.05 15.11
CA ARG A 139 4.57 7.23 16.01
C ARG A 139 3.34 7.37 16.90
N VAL A 140 2.17 7.16 16.36
CA VAL A 140 0.89 7.18 17.09
C VAL A 140 0.89 6.10 18.18
N MET A 141 1.31 4.88 17.84
CA MET A 141 1.46 3.78 18.79
C MET A 141 2.51 4.07 19.88
N GLN A 142 3.67 4.64 19.50
CA GLN A 142 4.72 5.02 20.45
C GLN A 142 4.29 6.12 21.42
N ALA A 143 3.37 6.98 21.01
CA ALA A 143 2.78 8.02 21.86
C ALA A 143 1.63 7.50 22.75
N GLY A 144 1.31 6.21 22.70
CA GLY A 144 0.29 5.58 23.55
C GLY A 144 -1.15 5.63 22.99
N PHE A 145 -1.34 6.12 21.75
CA PHE A 145 -2.63 6.09 21.08
C PHE A 145 -2.88 4.75 20.36
N SER A 146 -4.14 4.43 20.10
CA SER A 146 -4.52 3.24 19.34
C SER A 146 -4.41 3.49 17.84
N ALA A 147 -3.75 2.56 17.13
CA ALA A 147 -3.71 2.55 15.67
C ALA A 147 -3.93 1.14 15.13
N VAL A 148 -4.82 0.99 14.16
CA VAL A 148 -5.25 -0.29 13.60
C VAL A 148 -5.06 -0.30 12.08
N MET A 149 -4.56 -1.40 11.52
CA MET A 149 -4.48 -1.60 10.07
C MET A 149 -5.68 -2.41 9.59
N ILE A 150 -6.31 -1.92 8.53
CA ILE A 150 -7.36 -2.64 7.80
C ILE A 150 -6.79 -3.04 6.46
N SER A 151 -6.63 -4.34 6.23
CA SER A 151 -6.03 -4.88 5.02
C SER A 151 -6.83 -4.54 3.77
N GLY A 152 -6.09 -4.28 2.69
CA GLY A 152 -6.60 -4.16 1.34
C GLY A 152 -5.95 -5.18 0.40
N VAL A 153 -6.43 -5.31 -0.83
CA VAL A 153 -5.82 -6.16 -1.85
C VAL A 153 -4.51 -5.50 -2.32
N PRO A 154 -3.34 -6.16 -2.16
CA PRO A 154 -2.08 -5.62 -2.67
C PRO A 154 -2.07 -5.54 -4.19
N SER A 155 -1.44 -4.52 -4.76
CA SER A 155 -1.42 -4.29 -6.20
C SER A 155 -0.81 -5.43 -7.02
N PHE A 156 0.16 -6.15 -6.48
CA PHE A 156 0.77 -7.29 -7.17
C PHE A 156 -0.15 -8.52 -7.23
N CYS A 157 -1.03 -8.72 -6.26
CA CYS A 157 -2.05 -9.77 -6.31
C CYS A 157 -3.08 -9.46 -7.39
N ALA A 158 -3.55 -8.21 -7.46
CA ALA A 158 -4.47 -7.80 -8.52
C ALA A 158 -3.82 -7.85 -9.91
N ALA A 159 -2.55 -7.43 -10.04
CA ALA A 159 -1.80 -7.54 -11.28
C ALA A 159 -1.67 -9.00 -11.75
N ALA A 160 -1.37 -9.94 -10.84
CA ALA A 160 -1.31 -11.36 -11.18
C ALA A 160 -2.66 -11.91 -11.65
N ALA A 161 -3.75 -11.58 -10.95
CA ALA A 161 -5.11 -11.94 -11.36
C ALA A 161 -5.46 -11.37 -12.73
N ARG A 162 -5.13 -10.09 -12.99
CA ARG A 162 -5.35 -9.42 -14.28
C ARG A 162 -4.57 -10.07 -15.43
N LEU A 163 -3.38 -10.57 -15.13
CA LEU A 163 -2.53 -11.29 -16.10
C LEU A 163 -2.96 -12.75 -16.31
N GLY A 164 -3.77 -13.30 -15.41
CA GLY A 164 -4.15 -14.72 -15.40
C GLY A 164 -2.97 -15.64 -15.06
N ILE A 165 -2.07 -15.19 -14.17
CA ILE A 165 -0.89 -15.96 -13.75
C ILE A 165 -0.88 -16.21 -12.25
N SER A 166 -0.28 -17.33 -11.84
CA SER A 166 0.10 -17.57 -10.44
C SER A 166 1.37 -16.80 -10.09
N LEU A 167 1.44 -16.23 -8.89
CA LEU A 167 2.70 -15.68 -8.34
C LEU A 167 3.62 -16.78 -7.82
N GLY A 168 3.07 -17.83 -7.27
CA GLY A 168 3.85 -18.96 -6.77
C GLY A 168 3.06 -20.25 -6.87
N GLU A 169 3.74 -21.34 -7.22
CA GLU A 169 3.19 -22.68 -7.30
C GLU A 169 4.07 -23.62 -6.48
N MET A 170 3.44 -24.55 -5.78
CA MET A 170 4.14 -25.54 -4.93
C MET A 170 5.16 -24.90 -3.98
N MET A 171 6.46 -24.95 -4.32
CA MET A 171 7.58 -24.47 -3.50
C MET A 171 8.22 -23.18 -4.06
N ASP A 172 7.58 -22.50 -4.99
CA ASP A 172 8.10 -21.26 -5.54
C ASP A 172 8.22 -20.18 -4.47
N GLU A 173 9.36 -19.52 -4.43
CA GLU A 173 9.54 -18.33 -3.60
C GLU A 173 8.99 -17.10 -4.30
N ILE A 174 8.43 -16.17 -3.52
CA ILE A 174 7.94 -14.88 -4.01
C ILE A 174 8.74 -13.77 -3.34
N HIS A 175 9.49 -13.00 -4.13
CA HIS A 175 10.29 -11.88 -3.68
C HIS A 175 9.60 -10.56 -4.02
N ILE A 176 9.21 -9.78 -3.01
CA ILE A 176 8.60 -8.46 -3.20
C ILE A 176 9.68 -7.41 -3.03
N ILE A 177 10.00 -6.68 -4.11
CA ILE A 177 11.20 -5.86 -4.24
C ILE A 177 10.81 -4.39 -4.52
N PRO A 178 11.26 -3.42 -3.68
CA PRO A 178 11.04 -2.00 -3.95
C PRO A 178 12.05 -1.50 -4.99
N ALA A 179 11.64 -1.44 -6.26
CA ALA A 179 12.50 -1.09 -7.39
C ALA A 179 12.87 0.42 -7.47
N SER A 180 12.53 1.21 -6.46
CA SER A 180 13.06 2.56 -6.28
C SER A 180 14.50 2.58 -5.77
N TYR A 181 15.04 1.44 -5.35
CA TYR A 181 16.43 1.21 -4.94
C TYR A 181 17.19 0.42 -6.01
N ASP A 182 18.46 0.08 -5.73
CA ASP A 182 19.26 -0.78 -6.61
C ASP A 182 18.71 -2.22 -6.57
N VAL A 183 18.48 -2.80 -7.74
CA VAL A 183 17.90 -4.12 -7.91
C VAL A 183 18.82 -5.13 -8.58
N ARG A 184 20.10 -4.76 -8.87
CA ARG A 184 21.05 -5.61 -9.60
C ARG A 184 21.28 -6.97 -8.93
N ASP A 185 21.30 -7.00 -7.61
CA ASP A 185 21.51 -8.23 -6.87
C ASP A 185 20.29 -9.17 -6.86
N THR A 186 19.11 -8.63 -7.22
CA THR A 186 17.85 -9.40 -7.21
C THR A 186 17.63 -10.21 -8.48
N VAL A 187 18.39 -9.90 -9.54
CA VAL A 187 18.29 -10.63 -10.80
C VAL A 187 18.84 -12.05 -10.63
N GLY A 188 17.97 -13.02 -10.83
CA GLY A 188 18.31 -14.44 -10.69
C GLY A 188 18.03 -15.02 -9.31
N TYR A 189 17.25 -14.36 -8.48
CA TYR A 189 16.52 -15.06 -7.43
C TYR A 189 15.66 -16.15 -8.05
N GLY A 190 15.44 -17.25 -7.36
CA GLY A 190 14.52 -18.29 -7.81
C GLY A 190 13.06 -17.82 -7.75
N GLY A 191 12.14 -18.58 -8.35
CA GLY A 191 10.72 -18.33 -8.24
C GLY A 191 10.25 -17.04 -8.93
N THR A 192 9.51 -16.22 -8.23
CA THR A 192 8.90 -15.00 -8.79
C THR A 192 9.40 -13.74 -8.09
N CYS A 193 9.91 -12.79 -8.87
CA CYS A 193 10.27 -11.45 -8.39
C CYS A 193 9.18 -10.45 -8.78
N VAL A 194 8.62 -9.75 -7.79
CA VAL A 194 7.65 -8.68 -7.97
C VAL A 194 8.33 -7.35 -7.68
N TYR A 195 8.56 -6.56 -8.72
CA TYR A 195 9.16 -5.24 -8.60
C TYR A 195 8.08 -4.17 -8.50
N MET A 196 8.07 -3.48 -7.36
CA MET A 196 7.13 -2.41 -7.04
C MET A 196 7.83 -1.06 -7.03
N LYS A 197 7.07 0.03 -7.24
CA LYS A 197 7.59 1.41 -7.16
C LYS A 197 8.77 1.67 -8.09
N SER A 198 8.81 1.03 -9.25
CA SER A 198 9.84 1.25 -10.26
C SER A 198 9.84 2.71 -10.77
N GLY A 199 8.66 3.28 -11.01
CA GLY A 199 8.48 4.70 -11.32
C GLY A 199 9.55 5.27 -12.26
N LYS A 200 10.32 6.22 -11.78
CA LYS A 200 11.43 6.84 -12.53
C LYS A 200 12.59 5.90 -12.86
N LYS A 201 12.67 4.73 -12.21
CA LYS A 201 13.75 3.73 -12.41
C LYS A 201 13.32 2.55 -13.27
N LEU A 202 12.16 2.60 -13.92
CA LEU A 202 11.67 1.50 -14.75
C LEU A 202 12.64 1.16 -15.89
N ALA A 203 13.20 2.16 -16.56
CA ALA A 203 14.19 1.94 -17.62
C ALA A 203 15.47 1.25 -17.09
N GLU A 204 15.95 1.66 -15.90
CA GLU A 204 17.08 1.00 -15.22
C GLU A 204 16.74 -0.46 -14.87
N LEU A 205 15.55 -0.72 -14.35
CA LEU A 205 15.08 -2.08 -14.06
C LEU A 205 15.04 -2.95 -15.32
N ILE A 206 14.51 -2.44 -16.44
CA ILE A 206 14.44 -3.16 -17.72
C ILE A 206 15.83 -3.53 -18.20
N GLU A 207 16.80 -2.59 -18.13
CA GLU A 207 18.19 -2.84 -18.53
C GLU A 207 18.85 -3.90 -17.63
N VAL A 208 18.65 -3.80 -16.32
CA VAL A 208 19.17 -4.79 -15.35
C VAL A 208 18.59 -6.20 -15.65
N LEU A 209 17.30 -6.31 -15.94
CA LEU A 209 16.65 -7.58 -16.28
C LEU A 209 17.18 -8.14 -17.61
N ARG A 210 17.33 -7.29 -18.65
CA ARG A 210 17.84 -7.68 -19.96
C ARG A 210 19.25 -8.22 -19.86
N THR A 211 20.16 -7.46 -19.24
CA THR A 211 21.56 -7.83 -19.06
C THR A 211 21.72 -9.05 -18.14
N GLY A 212 21.02 -9.06 -17.02
CA GLY A 212 21.11 -10.12 -16.04
C GLY A 212 20.58 -11.46 -16.54
N GLY A 213 19.52 -11.46 -17.31
CA GLY A 213 18.98 -12.66 -17.97
C GLY A 213 20.00 -13.33 -18.90
N VAL A 214 20.75 -12.54 -19.68
CA VAL A 214 21.80 -13.01 -20.56
C VAL A 214 22.98 -13.61 -19.78
N ILE A 215 23.47 -12.87 -18.78
CA ILE A 215 24.65 -13.28 -17.99
C ILE A 215 24.39 -14.56 -17.22
N ARG A 216 23.23 -14.69 -16.59
CA ARG A 216 22.90 -15.85 -15.74
C ARG A 216 22.31 -17.03 -16.48
N LYS A 217 22.08 -16.93 -17.80
CA LYS A 217 21.48 -17.97 -18.65
C LYS A 217 20.17 -18.55 -18.08
N LYS A 218 19.45 -17.80 -17.29
CA LYS A 218 18.15 -18.20 -16.75
C LYS A 218 17.05 -17.77 -17.70
N LYS A 219 16.16 -18.71 -18.01
CA LYS A 219 14.92 -18.37 -18.73
C LYS A 219 14.05 -17.57 -17.78
N MET A 220 13.53 -16.45 -18.24
CA MET A 220 12.61 -15.62 -17.49
C MET A 220 11.42 -15.21 -18.33
N THR A 221 10.26 -15.13 -17.71
CA THR A 221 9.06 -14.54 -18.31
C THR A 221 8.74 -13.25 -17.56
N VAL A 222 8.57 -12.17 -18.31
CA VAL A 222 8.37 -10.83 -17.73
C VAL A 222 6.97 -10.34 -18.07
N TYR A 223 6.31 -9.76 -17.09
CA TYR A 223 4.99 -9.14 -17.20
C TYR A 223 5.03 -7.77 -16.55
N GLY A 224 4.20 -6.88 -17.06
CA GLY A 224 3.98 -5.58 -16.45
C GLY A 224 2.51 -5.21 -16.43
N VAL A 225 2.08 -4.50 -15.37
CA VAL A 225 0.76 -3.87 -15.32
C VAL A 225 0.93 -2.46 -14.76
N THR A 226 0.46 -1.49 -15.51
CA THR A 226 0.41 -0.08 -15.06
C THR A 226 -1.03 0.28 -14.74
N ASN A 227 -1.26 1.01 -13.64
CA ASN A 227 -2.57 1.50 -13.18
C ASN A 227 -3.62 0.36 -13.09
N CYS A 228 -3.22 -0.78 -12.52
CA CYS A 228 -4.07 -1.98 -12.42
C CYS A 228 -5.43 -1.64 -11.78
N GLY A 229 -6.53 -1.99 -12.48
CA GLY A 229 -7.90 -1.74 -12.06
C GLY A 229 -8.42 -0.32 -12.28
N MET A 230 -7.66 0.55 -12.96
CA MET A 230 -8.07 1.91 -13.32
C MET A 230 -8.41 1.99 -14.83
N GLU A 231 -9.14 3.02 -15.25
CA GLU A 231 -9.46 3.24 -16.67
C GLU A 231 -8.23 3.31 -17.59
N SER A 232 -7.11 3.79 -17.04
CA SER A 232 -5.83 3.89 -17.75
C SER A 232 -4.95 2.63 -17.61
N GLU A 233 -5.52 1.50 -17.23
CA GLU A 233 -4.80 0.24 -17.11
C GLU A 233 -4.14 -0.16 -18.43
N ARG A 234 -2.88 -0.62 -18.32
CA ARG A 234 -2.16 -1.24 -19.44
C ARG A 234 -1.40 -2.47 -18.97
N VAL A 235 -1.46 -3.51 -19.78
CA VAL A 235 -0.78 -4.81 -19.59
C VAL A 235 0.35 -4.92 -20.58
N TYR A 236 1.50 -5.42 -20.13
CA TYR A 236 2.71 -5.63 -20.96
C TYR A 236 3.18 -7.08 -20.79
N ARG A 237 3.55 -7.71 -21.91
CA ARG A 237 4.06 -9.08 -21.95
C ARG A 237 5.44 -9.11 -22.61
N GLY A 238 6.47 -9.31 -21.79
CA GLY A 238 7.87 -9.24 -22.22
C GLY A 238 8.53 -7.87 -21.95
N LEU A 239 9.86 -7.87 -22.03
CA LEU A 239 10.67 -6.67 -21.77
C LEU A 239 10.46 -5.59 -22.83
N ASP A 240 10.20 -5.96 -24.07
CA ASP A 240 10.10 -4.99 -25.17
C ASP A 240 8.82 -4.15 -25.03
N GLU A 241 7.67 -4.79 -24.79
CA GLU A 241 6.43 -4.06 -24.51
C GLU A 241 6.55 -3.20 -23.25
N LEU A 242 7.26 -3.69 -22.22
CA LEU A 242 7.45 -2.98 -20.97
C LEU A 242 8.23 -1.66 -21.14
N THR A 243 9.04 -1.52 -22.20
CA THR A 243 9.73 -0.25 -22.50
C THR A 243 8.77 0.90 -22.80
N GLU A 244 7.54 0.60 -23.21
CA GLU A 244 6.51 1.60 -23.49
C GLU A 244 5.76 2.05 -22.23
N ALA A 245 5.97 1.36 -21.10
CA ALA A 245 5.24 1.63 -19.88
C ALA A 245 5.60 3.00 -19.31
N LYS A 246 4.57 3.77 -19.02
CA LYS A 246 4.65 5.10 -18.40
C LYS A 246 3.76 5.13 -17.17
N GLY A 247 4.25 5.66 -16.09
CA GLY A 247 3.45 5.88 -14.89
C GLY A 247 4.10 5.36 -13.62
N TYR A 248 3.71 5.98 -12.52
CA TYR A 248 4.24 5.68 -11.20
C TYR A 248 3.74 4.32 -10.67
N LEU A 249 2.50 3.96 -10.98
CA LEU A 249 1.84 2.75 -10.49
C LEU A 249 2.08 1.56 -11.45
N THR A 250 3.35 1.24 -11.71
CA THR A 250 3.73 0.09 -12.53
C THR A 250 4.26 -1.03 -11.64
N ILE A 251 3.66 -2.22 -11.80
CA ILE A 251 4.12 -3.48 -11.20
C ILE A 251 4.80 -4.30 -12.30
N VAL A 252 6.00 -4.80 -12.03
CA VAL A 252 6.70 -5.72 -12.92
C VAL A 252 6.84 -7.06 -12.22
N ILE A 253 6.42 -8.14 -12.88
CA ILE A 253 6.48 -9.51 -12.37
C ILE A 253 7.41 -10.32 -13.28
N VAL A 254 8.43 -10.93 -12.68
CA VAL A 254 9.41 -11.76 -13.38
C VAL A 254 9.35 -13.16 -12.78
N LYS A 255 9.04 -14.15 -13.62
CA LYS A 255 9.09 -15.57 -13.25
C LYS A 255 10.35 -16.20 -13.83
N TYR A 256 11.16 -16.81 -13.00
CA TYR A 256 12.37 -17.54 -13.38
C TYR A 256 12.08 -19.05 -13.43
N SER A 257 12.47 -19.69 -14.53
CA SER A 257 12.34 -21.14 -14.75
C SER A 257 13.69 -21.78 -15.08
#